data_1e6a87b6a385071231d8e8aef8e5dd30
#
_entry.id   1e6a87b6a385071231d8e8aef8e5dd30
#
_cell.length_a   1.000
_cell.length_b   1.000
_cell.length_c   1.000
_cell.angle_alpha   90.00
_cell.angle_beta   90.00
_cell.angle_gamma   90.00
#
_symmetry.space_group_name_H-M   'P 1'
#
loop_
_entity.id
_entity.type
_entity.pdbx_description
1 polymer ?
#
loop_
_entity_poly.entity_id
_entity_poly.type
_entity_poly.pdbx_seq_one_letter_code
_entity_poly.pdbx_strand_id
1 'polypeptide(L)'
;MSDEAIRLSGVTKAFSGHLAVQDLSLSVPRGAAFGLLGPNGAGKTTTLRMIMNVLGPDSGTIEILGQPATQERRDRIGYMPEERGLYPRMVVEEQLLFFAELKGVPRKEGTRRLQPWLERLGLMDWRRRKLNELSKGMQQKAQFIATVLHDPDILILDEPLSGLDPVGVNVMRDVFVDLRRRGKTVVLSSHQMETVERLCDAIALIHHGRKVLDGPVSEVRSRHGKNTIVLSYEGDGAFLAGLPGVLKVSDFGRYVEMKMAEGADAQGILREAASRLRVSRFEVVEPSLHDIFVEQVTAGGAAAA
;
A
#
# COMPACT_ATOMS: atom_id res chain seq x y z
N MET A 1 -11.27 6.58 -24.23
CA MET A 1 -10.60 5.40 -23.63
C MET A 1 -10.80 5.50 -22.13
N SER A 2 -11.15 4.42 -21.44
CA SER A 2 -11.30 4.43 -19.98
C SER A 2 -9.98 4.90 -19.34
N ASP A 3 -10.05 5.87 -18.41
CA ASP A 3 -8.89 6.40 -17.68
C ASP A 3 -8.47 5.45 -16.53
N GLU A 4 -9.04 4.25 -16.51
CA GLU A 4 -8.83 3.23 -15.51
C GLU A 4 -7.95 2.10 -16.02
N ALA A 5 -7.02 1.67 -15.18
CA ALA A 5 -6.18 0.50 -15.43
C ALA A 5 -6.88 -0.80 -15.01
N ILE A 6 -7.59 -0.77 -13.89
CA ILE A 6 -8.35 -1.91 -13.35
C ILE A 6 -9.66 -1.39 -12.80
N ARG A 7 -10.76 -2.11 -13.11
CA ARG A 7 -12.09 -1.87 -12.53
C ARG A 7 -12.66 -3.19 -12.01
N LEU A 8 -13.13 -3.17 -10.77
CA LEU A 8 -13.93 -4.23 -10.17
C LEU A 8 -15.35 -3.70 -9.97
N SER A 9 -16.36 -4.50 -10.32
CA SER A 9 -17.77 -4.15 -10.16
C SER A 9 -18.52 -5.29 -9.47
N GLY A 10 -18.95 -5.09 -8.22
CA GLY A 10 -19.73 -6.02 -7.43
C GLY A 10 -19.05 -7.38 -7.19
N VAL A 11 -17.73 -7.41 -7.09
CA VAL A 11 -16.96 -8.66 -7.01
C VAL A 11 -17.13 -9.31 -5.65
N THR A 12 -17.53 -10.60 -5.66
CA THR A 12 -17.70 -11.40 -4.45
C THR A 12 -16.89 -12.69 -4.53
N LYS A 13 -16.32 -13.13 -3.40
CA LYS A 13 -15.63 -14.41 -3.27
C LYS A 13 -15.84 -15.02 -1.89
N ALA A 14 -16.31 -16.27 -1.87
CA ALA A 14 -16.47 -17.06 -0.67
C ALA A 14 -15.57 -18.31 -0.69
N PHE A 15 -15.16 -18.76 0.49
CA PHE A 15 -14.46 -20.03 0.72
C PHE A 15 -15.11 -20.76 1.86
N SER A 16 -15.64 -21.97 1.62
CA SER A 16 -16.24 -22.82 2.67
C SER A 16 -17.22 -22.07 3.60
N GLY A 17 -18.06 -21.18 3.03
CA GLY A 17 -19.05 -20.40 3.77
C GLY A 17 -18.52 -19.08 4.37
N HIS A 18 -17.22 -18.81 4.30
CA HIS A 18 -16.65 -17.53 4.71
C HIS A 18 -16.53 -16.56 3.51
N LEU A 19 -17.14 -15.37 3.62
CA LEU A 19 -17.04 -14.33 2.62
C LEU A 19 -15.70 -13.60 2.75
N ALA A 20 -14.74 -13.94 1.89
CA ALA A 20 -13.42 -13.29 1.86
C ALA A 20 -13.44 -11.93 1.16
N VAL A 21 -14.32 -11.74 0.16
CA VAL A 21 -14.59 -10.49 -0.53
C VAL A 21 -16.07 -10.39 -0.79
N GLN A 22 -16.69 -9.25 -0.49
CA GLN A 22 -18.14 -9.06 -0.55
C GLN A 22 -18.48 -7.76 -1.28
N ASP A 23 -19.16 -7.88 -2.45
CA ASP A 23 -19.67 -6.78 -3.25
C ASP A 23 -18.64 -5.65 -3.46
N LEU A 24 -17.41 -6.05 -3.75
CA LEU A 24 -16.29 -5.11 -3.87
C LEU A 24 -16.31 -4.42 -5.24
N SER A 25 -16.51 -3.10 -5.20
CA SER A 25 -16.38 -2.22 -6.38
C SER A 25 -15.27 -1.21 -6.14
N LEU A 26 -14.26 -1.19 -7.00
CA LEU A 26 -13.15 -0.25 -6.95
C LEU A 26 -12.59 0.03 -8.35
N SER A 27 -11.95 1.18 -8.48
CA SER A 27 -11.29 1.63 -9.70
C SER A 27 -9.86 2.06 -9.41
N VAL A 28 -8.93 1.59 -10.23
CA VAL A 28 -7.51 1.97 -10.19
C VAL A 28 -7.22 2.87 -11.38
N PRO A 29 -6.86 4.15 -11.19
CA PRO A 29 -6.52 5.06 -12.27
C PRO A 29 -5.23 4.62 -13.00
N ARG A 30 -5.15 4.90 -14.31
CA ARG A 30 -3.92 4.64 -15.08
C ARG A 30 -2.78 5.55 -14.63
N GLY A 31 -1.58 4.99 -14.60
CA GLY A 31 -0.35 5.72 -14.25
C GLY A 31 -0.28 6.16 -12.79
N ALA A 32 -1.24 5.73 -11.95
CA ALA A 32 -1.26 6.04 -10.53
C ALA A 32 -0.56 4.96 -9.71
N ALA A 33 -0.08 5.36 -8.53
CA ALA A 33 0.21 4.46 -7.44
C ALA A 33 -1.04 4.29 -6.58
N PHE A 34 -1.56 3.08 -6.49
CA PHE A 34 -2.80 2.75 -5.79
C PHE A 34 -2.54 1.80 -4.63
N GLY A 35 -3.00 2.15 -3.44
CA GLY A 35 -2.87 1.36 -2.23
C GLY A 35 -4.13 0.55 -1.90
N LEU A 36 -4.01 -0.77 -1.80
CA LEU A 36 -5.05 -1.64 -1.28
C LEU A 36 -4.77 -1.93 0.19
N LEU A 37 -5.44 -1.21 1.09
CA LEU A 37 -5.18 -1.19 2.51
C LEU A 37 -6.12 -2.10 3.30
N GLY A 38 -5.68 -2.53 4.46
CA GLY A 38 -6.49 -3.26 5.43
C GLY A 38 -5.68 -4.22 6.30
N PRO A 39 -6.25 -4.69 7.40
CA PRO A 39 -5.60 -5.68 8.26
C PRO A 39 -5.38 -7.02 7.55
N ASN A 40 -4.62 -7.90 8.19
CA ASN A 40 -4.48 -9.28 7.71
C ASN A 40 -5.84 -9.96 7.71
N GLY A 41 -6.12 -10.73 6.65
CA GLY A 41 -7.44 -11.37 6.48
C GLY A 41 -8.55 -10.44 5.94
N ALA A 42 -8.27 -9.18 5.65
CA ALA A 42 -9.29 -8.25 5.12
C ALA A 42 -9.80 -8.57 3.71
N GLY A 43 -9.14 -9.45 2.96
CA GLY A 43 -9.51 -9.80 1.58
C GLY A 43 -8.57 -9.23 0.51
N LYS A 44 -7.49 -8.53 0.87
CA LYS A 44 -6.53 -7.89 -0.06
C LYS A 44 -5.94 -8.90 -1.06
N THR A 45 -5.22 -9.90 -0.55
CA THR A 45 -4.58 -10.95 -1.39
C THR A 45 -5.60 -11.69 -2.25
N THR A 46 -6.80 -11.99 -1.70
CA THR A 46 -7.89 -12.61 -2.46
C THR A 46 -8.32 -11.73 -3.63
N THR A 47 -8.45 -10.42 -3.41
CA THR A 47 -8.79 -9.45 -4.46
C THR A 47 -7.71 -9.41 -5.55
N LEU A 48 -6.43 -9.32 -5.17
CA LEU A 48 -5.33 -9.33 -6.14
C LEU A 48 -5.27 -10.65 -6.93
N ARG A 49 -5.48 -11.80 -6.29
CA ARG A 49 -5.55 -13.12 -6.95
C ARG A 49 -6.73 -13.22 -7.93
N MET A 50 -7.86 -12.58 -7.66
CA MET A 50 -8.98 -12.51 -8.60
C MET A 50 -8.65 -11.65 -9.82
N ILE A 51 -8.02 -10.50 -9.65
CA ILE A 51 -7.55 -9.67 -10.77
C ILE A 51 -6.62 -10.47 -11.67
N MET A 52 -5.71 -11.26 -11.09
CA MET A 52 -4.77 -12.13 -11.80
C MET A 52 -5.39 -13.42 -12.34
N ASN A 53 -6.67 -13.69 -12.05
CA ASN A 53 -7.35 -14.96 -12.38
C ASN A 53 -6.69 -16.22 -11.81
N VAL A 54 -5.94 -16.06 -10.73
CA VAL A 54 -5.50 -17.21 -9.92
C VAL A 54 -6.72 -17.82 -9.22
N LEU A 55 -7.71 -16.97 -8.92
CA LEU A 55 -9.02 -17.33 -8.39
C LEU A 55 -10.10 -16.67 -9.27
N GLY A 56 -11.17 -17.40 -9.62
CA GLY A 56 -12.34 -16.80 -10.22
C GLY A 56 -13.23 -16.12 -9.17
N PRO A 57 -13.82 -14.94 -9.42
CA PRO A 57 -14.87 -14.40 -8.58
C PRO A 57 -16.13 -15.29 -8.67
N ASP A 58 -16.94 -15.32 -7.60
CA ASP A 58 -18.21 -16.05 -7.60
C ASP A 58 -19.33 -15.19 -8.24
N SER A 59 -19.20 -13.85 -8.16
CA SER A 59 -20.04 -12.88 -8.85
C SER A 59 -19.29 -11.58 -9.11
N GLY A 60 -19.87 -10.71 -9.94
CA GLY A 60 -19.28 -9.44 -10.35
C GLY A 60 -18.36 -9.56 -11.57
N THR A 61 -17.74 -8.46 -11.95
CA THR A 61 -16.88 -8.38 -13.15
C THR A 61 -15.57 -7.68 -12.85
N ILE A 62 -14.51 -8.06 -13.59
CA ILE A 62 -13.18 -7.46 -13.53
C ILE A 62 -12.79 -7.03 -14.94
N GLU A 63 -12.44 -5.76 -15.08
CA GLU A 63 -11.92 -5.18 -16.32
C GLU A 63 -10.46 -4.73 -16.12
N ILE A 64 -9.66 -4.94 -17.18
CA ILE A 64 -8.26 -4.50 -17.25
C ILE A 64 -8.12 -3.64 -18.50
N LEU A 65 -7.65 -2.39 -18.33
CA LEU A 65 -7.49 -1.40 -19.40
C LEU A 65 -8.79 -1.14 -20.19
N GLY A 66 -9.94 -1.12 -19.47
CA GLY A 66 -11.26 -0.82 -19.99
C GLY A 66 -11.91 -1.94 -20.82
N GLN A 67 -11.45 -3.18 -20.64
CA GLN A 67 -12.02 -4.35 -21.30
C GLN A 67 -12.00 -5.56 -20.34
N PRO A 68 -12.83 -6.61 -20.60
CA PRO A 68 -12.81 -7.82 -19.78
C PRO A 68 -11.42 -8.39 -19.59
N ALA A 69 -11.15 -8.92 -18.40
CA ALA A 69 -9.84 -9.44 -18.01
C ALA A 69 -9.53 -10.77 -18.73
N THR A 70 -8.98 -10.69 -19.95
CA THR A 70 -8.48 -11.85 -20.72
C THR A 70 -7.06 -12.21 -20.32
N GLN A 71 -6.56 -13.40 -20.73
CA GLN A 71 -5.18 -13.82 -20.50
C GLN A 71 -4.17 -12.85 -21.13
N GLU A 72 -4.38 -12.45 -22.39
CA GLU A 72 -3.53 -11.48 -23.10
C GLU A 72 -3.35 -10.17 -22.33
N ARG A 73 -4.41 -9.69 -21.65
CA ARG A 73 -4.33 -8.48 -20.84
C ARG A 73 -3.58 -8.70 -19.54
N ARG A 74 -3.69 -9.88 -18.96
CA ARG A 74 -2.92 -10.25 -17.76
C ARG A 74 -1.44 -10.42 -18.05
N ASP A 75 -1.06 -10.75 -19.29
CA ASP A 75 0.34 -10.79 -19.70
C ASP A 75 1.01 -9.41 -19.65
N ARG A 76 0.20 -8.32 -19.68
CA ARG A 76 0.66 -6.94 -19.46
C ARG A 76 0.77 -6.56 -17.99
N ILE A 77 0.50 -7.48 -17.07
CA ILE A 77 0.60 -7.28 -15.62
C ILE A 77 1.81 -8.03 -15.08
N GLY A 78 2.62 -7.32 -14.31
CA GLY A 78 3.60 -7.91 -13.40
C GLY A 78 2.94 -8.20 -12.05
N TYR A 79 2.94 -9.44 -11.62
CA TYR A 79 2.39 -9.84 -10.32
C TYR A 79 3.49 -10.34 -9.38
N MET A 80 3.57 -9.72 -8.23
CA MET A 80 4.44 -10.13 -7.13
C MET A 80 3.57 -10.61 -5.97
N PRO A 81 3.45 -11.91 -5.73
CA PRO A 81 2.72 -12.44 -4.58
C PRO A 81 3.48 -12.22 -3.27
N GLU A 82 2.76 -12.21 -2.15
CA GLU A 82 3.35 -12.14 -0.80
C GLU A 82 4.27 -13.34 -0.52
N GLU A 83 3.83 -14.55 -0.92
CA GLU A 83 4.64 -15.74 -0.83
C GLU A 83 5.71 -15.75 -1.94
N ARG A 84 6.95 -16.11 -1.56
CA ARG A 84 8.06 -16.12 -2.50
C ARG A 84 7.94 -17.30 -3.46
N GLY A 85 7.53 -17.03 -4.69
CA GLY A 85 7.45 -18.01 -5.78
C GLY A 85 8.82 -18.29 -6.47
N LEU A 86 9.93 -18.08 -5.76
CA LEU A 86 11.27 -18.24 -6.31
C LEU A 86 11.86 -19.61 -5.97
N TYR A 87 12.66 -20.18 -6.89
CA TYR A 87 13.32 -21.48 -6.70
C TYR A 87 14.60 -21.33 -5.87
N PRO A 88 14.66 -21.84 -4.62
CA PRO A 88 15.75 -21.53 -3.69
C PRO A 88 17.13 -21.97 -4.14
N ARG A 89 17.22 -23.05 -4.93
CA ARG A 89 18.49 -23.64 -5.39
C ARG A 89 18.97 -23.13 -6.75
N MET A 90 18.17 -22.30 -7.42
CA MET A 90 18.52 -21.73 -8.72
C MET A 90 19.39 -20.49 -8.54
N VAL A 91 20.30 -20.25 -9.47
CA VAL A 91 21.14 -19.05 -9.52
C VAL A 91 20.25 -17.83 -9.80
N VAL A 92 20.50 -16.72 -9.12
CA VAL A 92 19.67 -15.50 -9.21
C VAL A 92 19.48 -15.04 -10.65
N GLU A 93 20.58 -14.84 -11.39
CA GLU A 93 20.54 -14.39 -12.79
C GLU A 93 19.78 -15.35 -13.70
N GLU A 94 20.02 -16.63 -13.57
CA GLU A 94 19.34 -17.67 -14.37
C GLU A 94 17.84 -17.68 -14.12
N GLN A 95 17.44 -17.56 -12.86
CA GLN A 95 16.03 -17.53 -12.50
C GLN A 95 15.32 -16.29 -13.01
N LEU A 96 15.92 -15.11 -12.87
CA LEU A 96 15.35 -13.85 -13.34
C LEU A 96 15.18 -13.85 -14.87
N LEU A 97 16.17 -14.39 -15.60
CA LEU A 97 16.08 -14.55 -17.04
C LEU A 97 15.03 -15.59 -17.44
N PHE A 98 14.92 -16.70 -16.71
CA PHE A 98 13.90 -17.72 -16.94
C PHE A 98 12.48 -17.13 -16.81
N PHE A 99 12.19 -16.33 -15.78
CA PHE A 99 10.89 -15.67 -15.65
C PHE A 99 10.62 -14.64 -16.75
N ALA A 100 11.64 -13.93 -17.22
CA ALA A 100 11.52 -13.02 -18.35
C ALA A 100 11.19 -13.76 -19.66
N GLU A 101 11.87 -14.90 -19.90
CA GLU A 101 11.62 -15.76 -21.06
C GLU A 101 10.21 -16.36 -21.05
N LEU A 102 9.68 -16.76 -19.88
CA LEU A 102 8.29 -17.20 -19.72
C LEU A 102 7.28 -16.11 -20.07
N LYS A 103 7.66 -14.83 -19.93
CA LYS A 103 6.87 -13.66 -20.31
C LYS A 103 7.20 -13.18 -21.74
N GLY A 104 7.86 -13.98 -22.54
CA GLY A 104 8.14 -13.71 -23.96
C GLY A 104 9.30 -12.75 -24.22
N VAL A 105 10.12 -12.42 -23.22
CA VAL A 105 11.32 -11.59 -23.40
C VAL A 105 12.48 -12.46 -23.83
N PRO A 106 13.03 -12.27 -25.04
CA PRO A 106 14.20 -13.05 -25.49
C PRO A 106 15.38 -12.90 -24.53
N ARG A 107 16.15 -13.98 -24.29
CA ARG A 107 17.23 -14.02 -23.29
C ARG A 107 18.23 -12.86 -23.44
N LYS A 108 18.63 -12.54 -24.69
CA LYS A 108 19.54 -11.41 -24.97
C LYS A 108 18.99 -10.07 -24.48
N GLU A 109 17.71 -9.84 -24.72
CA GLU A 109 17.02 -8.62 -24.25
C GLU A 109 16.82 -8.64 -22.73
N GLY A 110 16.45 -9.80 -22.17
CA GLY A 110 16.35 -10.00 -20.73
C GLY A 110 17.65 -9.69 -20.01
N THR A 111 18.80 -10.16 -20.53
CA THR A 111 20.12 -9.85 -19.97
C THR A 111 20.41 -8.34 -19.99
N ARG A 112 20.08 -7.66 -21.10
CA ARG A 112 20.26 -6.21 -21.23
C ARG A 112 19.41 -5.43 -20.20
N ARG A 113 18.16 -5.85 -19.99
CA ARG A 113 17.23 -5.22 -19.03
C ARG A 113 17.58 -5.55 -17.59
N LEU A 114 18.15 -6.72 -17.32
CA LEU A 114 18.43 -7.22 -15.98
C LEU A 114 19.54 -6.43 -15.29
N GLN A 115 20.60 -6.08 -16.02
CA GLN A 115 21.77 -5.44 -15.43
C GLN A 115 21.44 -4.15 -14.65
N PRO A 116 20.72 -3.15 -15.21
CA PRO A 116 20.36 -1.93 -14.47
C PRO A 116 19.52 -2.21 -13.21
N TRP A 117 18.68 -3.26 -13.23
CA TRP A 117 17.88 -3.63 -12.06
C TRP A 117 18.74 -4.23 -10.95
N LEU A 118 19.70 -5.11 -11.29
CA LEU A 118 20.65 -5.68 -10.33
C LEU A 118 21.50 -4.58 -9.67
N GLU A 119 21.98 -3.61 -10.45
CA GLU A 119 22.74 -2.47 -9.96
C GLU A 119 21.89 -1.62 -9.02
N ARG A 120 20.70 -1.20 -9.47
CA ARG A 120 19.79 -0.33 -8.72
C ARG A 120 19.34 -0.93 -7.39
N LEU A 121 19.11 -2.23 -7.35
CA LEU A 121 18.62 -2.92 -6.14
C LEU A 121 19.75 -3.53 -5.30
N GLY A 122 21.03 -3.33 -5.70
CA GLY A 122 22.20 -3.80 -4.95
C GLY A 122 22.37 -5.32 -4.97
N LEU A 123 22.00 -5.96 -6.09
CA LEU A 123 22.09 -7.42 -6.26
C LEU A 123 23.17 -7.86 -7.25
N MET A 124 23.98 -6.93 -7.81
CA MET A 124 24.96 -7.22 -8.84
C MET A 124 25.99 -8.27 -8.38
N ASP A 125 26.51 -8.17 -7.16
CA ASP A 125 27.50 -9.09 -6.61
C ASP A 125 26.93 -10.47 -6.28
N TRP A 126 25.57 -10.55 -6.18
CA TRP A 126 24.83 -11.74 -5.83
C TRP A 126 24.25 -12.48 -7.04
N ARG A 127 24.38 -11.93 -8.25
CA ARG A 127 23.74 -12.47 -9.45
C ARG A 127 24.10 -13.92 -9.76
N ARG A 128 25.34 -14.35 -9.40
CA ARG A 128 25.84 -15.71 -9.62
C ARG A 128 25.67 -16.64 -8.42
N ARG A 129 25.06 -16.15 -7.34
CA ARG A 129 24.75 -16.93 -6.13
C ARG A 129 23.41 -17.61 -6.27
N LYS A 130 23.19 -18.67 -5.47
CA LYS A 130 21.87 -19.29 -5.36
C LYS A 130 20.94 -18.42 -4.53
N LEU A 131 19.66 -18.49 -4.81
CA LEU A 131 18.68 -17.64 -4.14
C LEU A 131 18.62 -17.84 -2.62
N ASN A 132 18.80 -19.07 -2.14
CA ASN A 132 18.83 -19.39 -0.71
C ASN A 132 20.05 -18.82 0.03
N GLU A 133 21.06 -18.31 -0.66
CA GLU A 133 22.20 -17.61 -0.07
C GLU A 133 21.89 -16.12 0.20
N LEU A 134 20.79 -15.58 -0.35
CA LEU A 134 20.37 -14.21 -0.19
C LEU A 134 19.58 -14.01 1.11
N SER A 135 19.73 -12.84 1.75
CA SER A 135 18.86 -12.44 2.85
C SER A 135 17.39 -12.34 2.41
N LYS A 136 16.47 -12.33 3.37
CA LYS A 136 15.03 -12.17 3.08
C LYS A 136 14.73 -10.91 2.26
N GLY A 137 15.33 -9.77 2.59
CA GLY A 137 15.16 -8.52 1.85
C GLY A 137 15.74 -8.58 0.44
N MET A 138 16.90 -9.25 0.25
CA MET A 138 17.48 -9.44 -1.08
C MET A 138 16.62 -10.36 -1.95
N GLN A 139 16.03 -11.41 -1.39
CA GLN A 139 15.09 -12.28 -2.09
C GLN A 139 13.83 -11.50 -2.52
N GLN A 140 13.35 -10.58 -1.67
CA GLN A 140 12.23 -9.69 -1.99
C GLN A 140 12.54 -8.79 -3.19
N LYS A 141 13.75 -8.20 -3.20
CA LYS A 141 14.24 -7.40 -4.34
C LYS A 141 14.40 -8.25 -5.62
N ALA A 142 14.90 -9.49 -5.52
CA ALA A 142 14.99 -10.40 -6.65
C ALA A 142 13.60 -10.76 -7.21
N GLN A 143 12.61 -11.02 -6.35
CA GLN A 143 11.24 -11.27 -6.74
C GLN A 143 10.62 -10.06 -7.45
N PHE A 144 10.89 -8.85 -6.96
CA PHE A 144 10.48 -7.63 -7.63
C PHE A 144 11.10 -7.50 -9.03
N ILE A 145 12.40 -7.79 -9.20
CA ILE A 145 13.03 -7.78 -10.54
C ILE A 145 12.32 -8.75 -11.49
N ALA A 146 12.03 -9.98 -11.05
CA ALA A 146 11.30 -10.96 -11.86
C ALA A 146 9.94 -10.41 -12.32
N THR A 147 9.29 -9.59 -11.46
CA THR A 147 7.99 -8.99 -11.73
C THR A 147 8.05 -7.87 -12.77
N VAL A 148 9.15 -7.11 -12.87
CA VAL A 148 9.24 -5.92 -13.73
C VAL A 148 10.02 -6.15 -15.03
N LEU A 149 10.76 -7.25 -15.16
CA LEU A 149 11.75 -7.45 -16.22
C LEU A 149 11.13 -7.54 -17.62
N HIS A 150 9.86 -7.97 -17.73
CA HIS A 150 9.11 -8.02 -18.99
C HIS A 150 8.45 -6.67 -19.35
N ASP A 151 8.71 -5.61 -18.57
CA ASP A 151 8.21 -4.24 -18.77
C ASP A 151 6.68 -4.11 -18.80
N PRO A 152 5.96 -4.62 -17.78
CA PRO A 152 4.50 -4.56 -17.72
C PRO A 152 3.96 -3.14 -17.67
N ASP A 153 2.69 -2.95 -18.06
CA ASP A 153 1.99 -1.66 -17.92
C ASP A 153 1.42 -1.47 -16.52
N ILE A 154 1.06 -2.57 -15.87
CA ILE A 154 0.47 -2.60 -14.54
C ILE A 154 1.32 -3.52 -13.65
N LEU A 155 1.65 -3.06 -12.46
CA LEU A 155 2.31 -3.85 -11.42
C LEU A 155 1.33 -4.07 -10.28
N ILE A 156 1.14 -5.32 -9.90
CA ILE A 156 0.35 -5.73 -8.73
C ILE A 156 1.33 -6.36 -7.74
N LEU A 157 1.49 -5.72 -6.59
CA LEU A 157 2.51 -6.05 -5.60
C LEU A 157 1.83 -6.34 -4.26
N ASP A 158 1.88 -7.59 -3.82
CA ASP A 158 1.31 -8.02 -2.54
C ASP A 158 2.37 -7.94 -1.43
N GLU A 159 2.19 -7.01 -0.49
CA GLU A 159 3.13 -6.69 0.62
C GLU A 159 4.59 -6.50 0.15
N PRO A 160 4.88 -5.63 -0.86
CA PRO A 160 6.17 -5.58 -1.53
C PRO A 160 7.33 -5.09 -0.65
N LEU A 161 7.05 -4.45 0.46
CA LEU A 161 8.05 -3.88 1.37
C LEU A 161 8.30 -4.77 2.59
N SER A 162 7.59 -5.90 2.70
CA SER A 162 7.75 -6.84 3.80
C SER A 162 9.16 -7.42 3.85
N GLY A 163 9.79 -7.40 5.02
CA GLY A 163 11.12 -7.98 5.25
C GLY A 163 12.28 -7.14 4.70
N LEU A 164 12.03 -5.93 4.21
CA LEU A 164 13.08 -4.96 3.88
C LEU A 164 13.49 -4.15 5.11
N ASP A 165 14.76 -3.79 5.18
CA ASP A 165 15.26 -2.79 6.10
C ASP A 165 14.86 -1.36 5.65
N PRO A 166 15.01 -0.34 6.50
CA PRO A 166 14.62 1.04 6.14
C PRO A 166 15.32 1.57 4.88
N VAL A 167 16.56 1.16 4.60
CA VAL A 167 17.29 1.56 3.39
C VAL A 167 16.66 0.89 2.16
N GLY A 168 16.36 -0.40 2.26
CA GLY A 168 15.68 -1.17 1.22
C GLY A 168 14.29 -0.60 0.90
N VAL A 169 13.53 -0.20 1.92
CA VAL A 169 12.22 0.46 1.75
C VAL A 169 12.38 1.77 0.96
N ASN A 170 13.37 2.61 1.27
CA ASN A 170 13.60 3.85 0.54
C ASN A 170 13.97 3.60 -0.93
N VAL A 171 14.84 2.63 -1.21
CA VAL A 171 15.20 2.24 -2.58
C VAL A 171 13.98 1.77 -3.36
N MET A 172 13.13 0.92 -2.77
CA MET A 172 11.91 0.45 -3.42
C MET A 172 10.90 1.57 -3.67
N ARG A 173 10.76 2.50 -2.72
CA ARG A 173 9.95 3.70 -2.89
C ARG A 173 10.38 4.51 -4.11
N ASP A 174 11.68 4.78 -4.24
CA ASP A 174 12.22 5.54 -5.38
C ASP A 174 12.00 4.81 -6.71
N VAL A 175 12.03 3.48 -6.68
CA VAL A 175 11.66 2.64 -7.84
C VAL A 175 10.19 2.80 -8.20
N PHE A 176 9.26 2.76 -7.24
CA PHE A 176 7.82 2.94 -7.52
C PHE A 176 7.52 4.33 -8.08
N VAL A 177 8.14 5.38 -7.53
CA VAL A 177 8.01 6.75 -8.05
C VAL A 177 8.48 6.85 -9.51
N ASP A 178 9.62 6.22 -9.85
CA ASP A 178 10.13 6.24 -11.22
C ASP A 178 9.26 5.45 -12.20
N LEU A 179 8.74 4.29 -11.78
CA LEU A 179 7.82 3.50 -12.59
C LEU A 179 6.54 4.31 -12.90
N ARG A 180 5.99 4.98 -11.89
CA ARG A 180 4.85 5.89 -12.07
C ARG A 180 5.17 7.03 -13.03
N ARG A 181 6.33 7.69 -12.90
CA ARG A 181 6.77 8.74 -13.82
C ARG A 181 6.89 8.27 -15.27
N ARG A 182 7.14 6.98 -15.48
CA ARG A 182 7.15 6.33 -16.81
C ARG A 182 5.75 5.92 -17.28
N GLY A 183 4.69 6.31 -16.58
CA GLY A 183 3.30 6.00 -16.92
C GLY A 183 2.84 4.60 -16.52
N LYS A 184 3.62 3.85 -15.74
CA LYS A 184 3.20 2.54 -15.23
C LYS A 184 2.21 2.71 -14.09
N THR A 185 1.21 1.84 -14.03
CA THR A 185 0.28 1.76 -12.89
C THR A 185 0.85 0.82 -11.84
N VAL A 186 0.91 1.24 -10.58
CA VAL A 186 1.41 0.44 -9.48
C VAL A 186 0.31 0.22 -8.47
N VAL A 187 -0.14 -1.00 -8.28
CA VAL A 187 -1.08 -1.41 -7.23
C VAL A 187 -0.29 -2.14 -6.17
N LEU A 188 -0.33 -1.68 -4.94
CA LEU A 188 0.32 -2.35 -3.82
C LEU A 188 -0.66 -2.62 -2.70
N SER A 189 -0.62 -3.84 -2.15
CA SER A 189 -1.30 -4.13 -0.90
C SER A 189 -0.40 -3.84 0.28
N SER A 190 -0.96 -3.36 1.37
CA SER A 190 -0.25 -3.23 2.63
C SER A 190 -1.20 -3.17 3.83
N HIS A 191 -0.69 -3.59 4.99
CA HIS A 191 -1.29 -3.31 6.29
C HIS A 191 -0.63 -2.10 6.98
N GLN A 192 0.47 -1.57 6.41
CA GLN A 192 1.22 -0.41 6.93
C GLN A 192 0.72 0.88 6.29
N MET A 193 -0.24 1.54 6.93
CA MET A 193 -0.93 2.71 6.39
C MET A 193 -0.02 3.91 6.16
N GLU A 194 0.92 4.19 7.07
CA GLU A 194 1.90 5.29 6.92
C GLU A 194 2.76 5.15 5.66
N THR A 195 3.15 3.92 5.33
CA THR A 195 3.96 3.65 4.14
C THR A 195 3.17 3.94 2.86
N VAL A 196 1.91 3.50 2.83
CA VAL A 196 1.02 3.72 1.68
C VAL A 196 0.65 5.18 1.52
N GLU A 197 0.42 5.90 2.61
CA GLU A 197 0.15 7.34 2.63
C GLU A 197 1.23 8.15 1.91
N ARG A 198 2.49 7.70 2.03
CA ARG A 198 3.65 8.36 1.41
C ARG A 198 3.90 7.92 -0.04
N LEU A 199 3.34 6.79 -0.47
CA LEU A 199 3.65 6.16 -1.76
C LEU A 199 2.54 6.27 -2.78
N CYS A 200 1.28 6.33 -2.32
CA CYS A 200 0.12 6.17 -3.18
C CYS A 200 -0.58 7.52 -3.43
N ASP A 201 -1.10 7.66 -4.65
CA ASP A 201 -1.95 8.79 -5.05
C ASP A 201 -3.38 8.57 -4.59
N ALA A 202 -3.85 7.31 -4.64
CA ALA A 202 -5.19 6.91 -4.27
C ALA A 202 -5.15 5.57 -3.53
N ILE A 203 -6.19 5.32 -2.75
CA ILE A 203 -6.32 4.12 -1.92
C ILE A 203 -7.72 3.54 -1.97
N ALA A 204 -7.83 2.26 -1.64
CA ALA A 204 -9.03 1.63 -1.13
C ALA A 204 -8.72 0.89 0.16
N LEU A 205 -9.51 1.14 1.18
CA LEU A 205 -9.42 0.47 2.48
C LEU A 205 -10.45 -0.66 2.53
N ILE A 206 -9.96 -1.88 2.78
CA ILE A 206 -10.79 -3.08 2.90
C ILE A 206 -10.79 -3.57 4.35
N HIS A 207 -11.97 -3.89 4.85
CA HIS A 207 -12.16 -4.52 6.16
C HIS A 207 -13.26 -5.57 6.06
N HIS A 208 -12.99 -6.79 6.56
CA HIS A 208 -13.91 -7.92 6.46
C HIS A 208 -14.51 -8.15 5.07
N GLY A 209 -13.66 -8.10 4.03
CA GLY A 209 -14.05 -8.31 2.64
C GLY A 209 -14.81 -7.16 1.97
N ARG A 210 -15.10 -6.08 2.67
CA ARG A 210 -15.83 -4.91 2.16
C ARG A 210 -14.94 -3.69 2.03
N LYS A 211 -15.25 -2.85 1.05
CA LYS A 211 -14.64 -1.52 0.95
C LYS A 211 -15.24 -0.58 2.00
N VAL A 212 -14.39 -0.01 2.85
CA VAL A 212 -14.76 0.96 3.89
C VAL A 212 -14.69 2.37 3.34
N LEU A 213 -13.61 2.68 2.62
CA LEU A 213 -13.41 3.97 1.97
C LEU A 213 -12.50 3.81 0.75
N ASP A 214 -12.56 4.74 -0.19
CA ASP A 214 -11.63 4.86 -1.31
C ASP A 214 -11.55 6.31 -1.81
N GLY A 215 -10.52 6.58 -2.59
CA GLY A 215 -10.29 7.86 -3.24
C GLY A 215 -8.84 8.32 -3.19
N PRO A 216 -8.55 9.53 -3.74
CA PRO A 216 -7.26 10.18 -3.59
C PRO A 216 -6.89 10.34 -2.11
N VAL A 217 -5.63 10.05 -1.75
CA VAL A 217 -5.17 10.13 -0.34
C VAL A 217 -5.43 11.51 0.26
N SER A 218 -5.17 12.57 -0.49
CA SER A 218 -5.43 13.96 -0.06
C SER A 218 -6.90 14.21 0.23
N GLU A 219 -7.83 13.70 -0.60
CA GLU A 219 -9.26 13.87 -0.38
C GLU A 219 -9.77 13.05 0.80
N VAL A 220 -9.30 11.81 0.95
CA VAL A 220 -9.65 10.96 2.09
C VAL A 220 -9.28 11.64 3.38
N ARG A 221 -8.09 12.24 3.47
CA ARG A 221 -7.64 12.97 4.66
C ARG A 221 -8.39 14.28 4.88
N SER A 222 -8.58 15.08 3.83
CA SER A 222 -9.22 16.38 3.92
C SER A 222 -10.70 16.30 4.32
N ARG A 223 -11.42 15.22 3.92
CA ARG A 223 -12.81 14.97 4.35
C ARG A 223 -12.97 14.84 5.87
N HIS A 224 -11.90 14.44 6.57
CA HIS A 224 -11.87 14.34 8.03
C HIS A 224 -11.38 15.62 8.71
N GLY A 225 -11.08 16.68 7.93
CA GLY A 225 -10.69 18.00 8.42
C GLY A 225 -9.33 18.05 9.12
N LYS A 226 -8.88 19.25 9.42
CA LYS A 226 -7.67 19.49 10.25
C LYS A 226 -8.07 19.50 11.72
N ASN A 227 -8.30 18.33 12.27
CA ASN A 227 -8.81 18.15 13.63
C ASN A 227 -7.83 17.45 14.57
N THR A 228 -6.56 17.33 14.18
CA THR A 228 -5.53 16.72 15.01
C THR A 228 -4.41 17.72 15.28
N ILE A 229 -4.01 17.87 16.55
CA ILE A 229 -2.85 18.66 16.97
C ILE A 229 -1.73 17.69 17.34
N VAL A 230 -0.56 17.87 16.73
CA VAL A 230 0.69 17.24 17.16
C VAL A 230 1.44 18.23 18.05
N LEU A 231 1.65 17.86 19.32
CA LEU A 231 2.30 18.70 20.34
C LEU A 231 3.52 17.97 20.92
N SER A 232 4.70 18.59 20.84
CA SER A 232 5.89 18.15 21.57
C SER A 232 6.21 19.17 22.65
N TYR A 233 6.47 18.70 23.87
CA TYR A 233 6.63 19.58 25.02
C TYR A 233 7.52 18.94 26.10
N GLU A 234 7.97 19.77 27.04
CA GLU A 234 8.58 19.38 28.32
C GLU A 234 7.66 19.83 29.46
N GLY A 235 7.45 18.97 30.46
CA GLY A 235 6.57 19.23 31.63
C GLY A 235 5.48 18.20 31.79
N ASP A 236 4.55 18.45 32.71
CA ASP A 236 3.39 17.56 32.97
C ASP A 236 2.21 17.94 32.08
N GLY A 237 1.94 17.08 31.10
CA GLY A 237 0.84 17.25 30.12
C GLY A 237 -0.50 16.65 30.54
N ALA A 238 -0.68 16.17 31.78
CA ALA A 238 -1.92 15.50 32.20
C ALA A 238 -3.20 16.34 31.98
N PHE A 239 -3.08 17.66 32.04
CA PHE A 239 -4.21 18.58 31.85
C PHE A 239 -4.68 18.68 30.39
N LEU A 240 -3.87 18.28 29.40
CA LEU A 240 -4.19 18.40 27.97
C LEU A 240 -5.49 17.70 27.59
N ALA A 241 -5.76 16.55 28.22
CA ALA A 241 -6.99 15.81 27.99
C ALA A 241 -8.27 16.53 28.48
N GLY A 242 -8.12 17.48 29.40
CA GLY A 242 -9.22 18.29 29.94
C GLY A 242 -9.44 19.63 29.23
N LEU A 243 -8.67 19.94 28.19
CA LEU A 243 -8.81 21.22 27.47
C LEU A 243 -10.11 21.25 26.65
N PRO A 244 -10.79 22.42 26.60
CA PRO A 244 -12.01 22.59 25.82
C PRO A 244 -11.76 22.24 24.34
N GLY A 245 -12.60 21.37 23.78
CA GLY A 245 -12.51 20.94 22.39
C GLY A 245 -11.53 19.80 22.12
N VAL A 246 -10.81 19.30 23.13
CA VAL A 246 -9.99 18.08 23.00
C VAL A 246 -10.87 16.87 23.29
N LEU A 247 -10.97 15.95 22.33
CA LEU A 247 -11.75 14.71 22.42
C LEU A 247 -10.95 13.53 22.91
N LYS A 248 -9.68 13.46 22.52
CA LYS A 248 -8.77 12.36 22.84
C LYS A 248 -7.33 12.84 22.81
N VAL A 249 -6.51 12.33 23.71
CA VAL A 249 -5.06 12.52 23.72
C VAL A 249 -4.41 11.14 23.60
N SER A 250 -3.52 10.98 22.63
CA SER A 250 -2.68 9.80 22.43
C SER A 250 -1.23 10.19 22.70
N ASP A 251 -0.60 9.55 23.69
CA ASP A 251 0.77 9.84 24.10
C ASP A 251 1.75 8.85 23.43
N PHE A 252 2.74 9.38 22.71
CA PHE A 252 3.80 8.64 22.03
C PHE A 252 5.17 8.84 22.73
N GLY A 253 5.17 9.39 23.94
CA GLY A 253 6.35 9.60 24.77
C GLY A 253 7.21 10.81 24.38
N ARG A 254 7.40 11.10 23.10
CA ARG A 254 8.14 12.27 22.59
C ARG A 254 7.23 13.40 22.12
N TYR A 255 5.99 13.08 21.85
CA TYR A 255 4.93 14.00 21.44
C TYR A 255 3.58 13.39 21.79
N VAL A 256 2.56 14.21 21.83
CA VAL A 256 1.17 13.78 21.92
C VAL A 256 0.40 14.18 20.66
N GLU A 257 -0.56 13.36 20.30
CA GLU A 257 -1.58 13.70 19.30
C GLU A 257 -2.90 13.96 20.02
N MET A 258 -3.48 15.11 19.79
CA MET A 258 -4.76 15.50 20.34
C MET A 258 -5.80 15.59 19.25
N LYS A 259 -6.84 14.74 19.30
CA LYS A 259 -8.00 14.84 18.41
C LYS A 259 -8.92 15.93 18.94
N MET A 260 -9.27 16.89 18.08
CA MET A 260 -10.15 18.00 18.41
C MET A 260 -11.59 17.76 17.93
N ALA A 261 -12.54 18.37 18.62
CA ALA A 261 -13.89 18.53 18.11
C ALA A 261 -13.90 19.44 16.87
N GLU A 262 -14.93 19.31 16.05
CA GLU A 262 -15.13 20.18 14.90
C GLU A 262 -15.30 21.65 15.38
N GLY A 263 -14.55 22.57 14.78
CA GLY A 263 -14.57 23.99 15.16
C GLY A 263 -13.85 24.35 16.46
N ALA A 264 -13.10 23.43 17.07
CA ALA A 264 -12.33 23.73 18.28
C ALA A 264 -11.23 24.78 18.03
N ASP A 265 -11.00 25.65 19.03
CA ASP A 265 -10.00 26.73 18.97
C ASP A 265 -8.57 26.16 19.20
N ALA A 266 -7.91 25.73 18.12
CA ALA A 266 -6.52 25.25 18.18
C ALA A 266 -5.56 26.31 18.75
N GLN A 267 -5.81 27.60 18.51
CA GLN A 267 -4.98 28.69 19.04
C GLN A 267 -5.18 28.86 20.56
N GLY A 268 -6.41 28.65 21.05
CA GLY A 268 -6.69 28.60 22.47
C GLY A 268 -5.97 27.46 23.16
N ILE A 269 -5.98 26.26 22.55
CA ILE A 269 -5.24 25.10 23.03
C ILE A 269 -3.73 25.38 23.07
N LEU A 270 -3.17 26.01 22.02
CA LEU A 270 -1.75 26.40 22.02
C LEU A 270 -1.41 27.38 23.16
N ARG A 271 -2.23 28.40 23.36
CA ARG A 271 -2.01 29.38 24.44
C ARG A 271 -2.00 28.72 25.82
N GLU A 272 -2.96 27.84 26.05
CA GLU A 272 -3.07 27.15 27.34
C GLU A 272 -1.89 26.17 27.54
N ALA A 273 -1.51 25.42 26.50
CA ALA A 273 -0.34 24.53 26.55
C ALA A 273 0.95 25.33 26.80
N ALA A 274 1.18 26.42 26.07
CA ALA A 274 2.39 27.23 26.22
C ALA A 274 2.47 27.98 27.56
N SER A 275 1.35 28.20 28.25
CA SER A 275 1.34 28.80 29.58
C SER A 275 1.85 27.87 30.69
N ARG A 276 1.77 26.54 30.49
CA ARG A 276 2.09 25.52 31.50
C ARG A 276 3.23 24.59 31.09
N LEU A 277 3.53 24.50 29.78
CA LEU A 277 4.51 23.58 29.22
C LEU A 277 5.55 24.36 28.40
N ARG A 278 6.73 23.81 28.28
CA ARG A 278 7.72 24.27 27.29
C ARG A 278 7.44 23.60 25.97
N VAL A 279 6.65 24.25 25.12
CA VAL A 279 6.25 23.73 23.81
C VAL A 279 7.41 23.87 22.83
N SER A 280 7.83 22.77 22.20
CA SER A 280 8.87 22.73 21.15
C SER A 280 8.28 22.53 19.74
N ARG A 281 7.09 21.93 19.64
CA ARG A 281 6.36 21.75 18.37
C ARG A 281 4.87 21.85 18.62
N PHE A 282 4.17 22.59 17.75
CA PHE A 282 2.72 22.62 17.68
C PHE A 282 2.30 22.67 16.22
N GLU A 283 1.55 21.68 15.78
CA GLU A 283 1.14 21.56 14.39
C GLU A 283 -0.30 21.07 14.31
N VAL A 284 -1.13 21.76 13.53
CA VAL A 284 -2.50 21.32 13.25
C VAL A 284 -2.47 20.57 11.92
N VAL A 285 -2.76 19.27 12.00
CA VAL A 285 -2.63 18.35 10.87
C VAL A 285 -3.97 17.69 10.55
N GLU A 286 -4.07 17.19 9.33
CA GLU A 286 -5.11 16.23 8.96
C GLU A 286 -4.81 14.89 9.65
N PRO A 287 -5.84 14.10 10.03
CA PRO A 287 -5.63 12.79 10.63
C PRO A 287 -4.84 11.87 9.71
N SER A 288 -4.09 10.94 10.28
CA SER A 288 -3.43 9.89 9.52
C SER A 288 -4.45 8.90 8.93
N LEU A 289 -4.07 8.17 7.88
CA LEU A 289 -4.92 7.07 7.37
C LEU A 289 -5.20 6.02 8.44
N HIS A 290 -4.28 5.84 9.40
CA HIS A 290 -4.47 4.92 10.52
C HIS A 290 -5.60 5.39 11.44
N ASP A 291 -5.64 6.68 11.80
CA ASP A 291 -6.70 7.23 12.67
C ASP A 291 -8.05 7.16 11.98
N ILE A 292 -8.09 7.49 10.69
CA ILE A 292 -9.30 7.39 9.86
C ILE A 292 -9.80 5.94 9.84
N PHE A 293 -8.89 4.96 9.67
CA PHE A 293 -9.27 3.54 9.70
C PHE A 293 -9.86 3.13 11.04
N VAL A 294 -9.18 3.45 12.14
CA VAL A 294 -9.66 3.11 13.49
C VAL A 294 -11.04 3.71 13.74
N GLU A 295 -11.27 4.96 13.33
CA GLU A 295 -12.55 5.63 13.46
C GLU A 295 -13.66 4.94 12.66
N GLN A 296 -13.41 4.62 11.40
CA GLN A 296 -14.38 3.96 10.51
C GLN A 296 -14.76 2.56 11.00
N VAL A 297 -13.79 1.79 11.49
CA VAL A 297 -14.02 0.42 11.97
C VAL A 297 -14.77 0.43 13.30
N THR A 298 -14.44 1.35 14.22
CA THR A 298 -15.13 1.47 15.50
C THR A 298 -16.55 2.01 15.35
N ALA A 299 -16.76 3.00 14.47
CA ALA A 299 -18.09 3.53 14.16
C ALA A 299 -18.99 2.49 13.46
N GLY A 300 -18.43 1.71 12.52
CA GLY A 300 -19.14 0.62 11.84
C GLY A 300 -19.49 -0.57 12.76
N GLY A 301 -18.67 -0.87 13.77
CA GLY A 301 -18.93 -1.89 14.77
C GLY A 301 -20.06 -1.53 15.74
N ALA A 302 -20.24 -0.25 16.03
CA ALA A 302 -21.34 0.24 16.89
C ALA A 302 -22.71 0.23 16.19
N ALA A 303 -22.74 0.21 14.85
CA ALA A 303 -23.98 0.16 14.06
C ALA A 303 -24.45 -1.28 13.74
N ALA A 304 -23.62 -2.28 14.05
CA ALA A 304 -23.90 -3.71 13.76
C ALA A 304 -24.17 -4.55 15.04
N ALA A 305 -24.16 -3.94 16.22
CA ALA A 305 -24.52 -4.51 17.51
C ALA A 305 -25.88 -3.95 17.97
#